data_9646c592e94fbc160e10cbb4c726f4c9
#
_entry.id   9646c592e94fbc160e10cbb4c726f4c9
#
_cell.length_a   1.000
_cell.length_b   1.000
_cell.length_c   1.000
_cell.angle_alpha   90.00
_cell.angle_beta   90.00
_cell.angle_gamma   90.00
#
_symmetry.space_group_name_H-M   'P 1'
#
loop_
_entity.id
_entity.type
_entity.pdbx_description
1 polymer ?
#
loop_
_entity_poly.entity_id
_entity_poly.type
_entity_poly.pdbx_seq_one_letter_code
_entity_poly.pdbx_strand_id
1 'polypeptide(L)'
;MKKKNKKKTKKKSRKIRKRKKHKLRNKVKRIKITKKTKKSKELKMDNQVNFELLDYREIKGKFQRIVSVGAFEHFGKKFYKTFFKKIYKIMTDGGICLLHTIGSVNPPGPIQPFIQKRIFPGGIVPSLSDLVKPIEKTGLIISDCETLIHHYDKTLKAWLDRFLKNKEKAKLLYNKEFVRMWEFYLASCSAAFKFKDLVVYQLQLVKSFTAPPSNRRNYIYQ
;
A
#
# COMPACT_ATOMS: atom_id res chain seq x y z
N MET A 1 -1.09 39.98 24.45
CA MET A 1 -1.19 40.02 22.99
C MET A 1 -0.08 39.22 22.23
N LYS A 2 1.18 39.22 22.64
CA LYS A 2 2.31 38.56 21.94
C LYS A 2 2.20 37.01 21.75
N LYS A 3 1.56 36.27 22.69
CA LYS A 3 1.39 34.79 22.61
C LYS A 3 0.36 34.37 21.54
N LYS A 4 -0.70 35.12 21.30
CA LYS A 4 -1.73 34.83 20.27
C LYS A 4 -1.16 34.97 18.83
N ASN A 5 -0.30 35.98 18.62
CA ASN A 5 0.31 36.19 17.30
C ASN A 5 1.33 35.08 16.92
N LYS A 6 2.16 34.61 17.87
CA LYS A 6 3.08 33.47 17.62
C LYS A 6 2.35 32.15 17.26
N LYS A 7 1.15 31.90 17.87
CA LYS A 7 0.35 30.70 17.51
C LYS A 7 -0.26 30.81 16.10
N LYS A 8 -0.74 32.01 15.69
CA LYS A 8 -1.27 32.24 14.33
C LYS A 8 -0.20 32.08 13.26
N THR A 9 1.02 32.59 13.47
CA THR A 9 2.13 32.49 12.53
C THR A 9 2.62 31.03 12.38
N LYS A 10 2.75 30.27 13.50
CA LYS A 10 3.07 28.83 13.45
C LYS A 10 2.00 28.00 12.72
N LYS A 11 0.72 28.37 12.88
CA LYS A 11 -0.40 27.67 12.20
C LYS A 11 -0.41 27.96 10.69
N LYS A 12 -0.08 29.20 10.29
CA LYS A 12 0.05 29.61 8.87
C LYS A 12 1.23 28.93 8.17
N SER A 13 2.41 28.87 8.82
CA SER A 13 3.59 28.19 8.28
C SER A 13 3.42 26.67 8.16
N ARG A 14 2.73 26.01 9.11
CA ARG A 14 2.36 24.59 9.01
C ARG A 14 1.40 24.32 7.84
N LYS A 15 0.43 25.23 7.59
CA LYS A 15 -0.53 25.11 6.46
C LYS A 15 0.18 25.25 5.10
N ILE A 16 1.14 26.18 5.01
CA ILE A 16 1.96 26.39 3.80
C ILE A 16 2.87 25.19 3.53
N ARG A 17 3.56 24.64 4.56
CA ARG A 17 4.38 23.43 4.42
C ARG A 17 3.55 22.21 3.98
N LYS A 18 2.34 22.02 4.52
CA LYS A 18 1.43 20.95 4.10
C LYS A 18 1.02 21.10 2.64
N ARG A 19 0.67 22.33 2.18
CA ARG A 19 0.31 22.61 0.78
C ARG A 19 1.47 22.36 -0.20
N LYS A 20 2.70 22.81 0.15
CA LYS A 20 3.90 22.56 -0.67
C LYS A 20 4.20 21.06 -0.78
N LYS A 21 4.11 20.31 0.34
CA LYS A 21 4.32 18.85 0.37
C LYS A 21 3.27 18.11 -0.47
N HIS A 22 2.01 18.55 -0.43
CA HIS A 22 0.94 17.98 -1.25
C HIS A 22 1.16 18.22 -2.75
N LYS A 23 1.49 19.48 -3.16
CA LYS A 23 1.82 19.81 -4.56
C LYS A 23 2.99 18.97 -5.10
N LEU A 24 4.06 18.79 -4.30
CA LEU A 24 5.21 17.98 -4.69
C LEU A 24 4.84 16.49 -4.87
N ARG A 25 4.06 15.91 -3.95
CA ARG A 25 3.55 14.52 -4.08
C ARG A 25 2.73 14.34 -5.36
N ASN A 26 1.86 15.29 -5.70
CA ASN A 26 1.05 15.22 -6.92
C ASN A 26 1.91 15.36 -8.18
N LYS A 27 2.93 16.21 -8.17
CA LYS A 27 3.88 16.34 -9.29
C LYS A 27 4.64 15.02 -9.51
N VAL A 28 5.15 14.38 -8.46
CA VAL A 28 5.85 13.08 -8.56
C VAL A 28 4.90 11.98 -9.06
N LYS A 29 3.64 11.94 -8.60
CA LYS A 29 2.65 10.98 -9.09
C LYS A 29 2.36 11.15 -10.58
N ARG A 30 2.17 12.40 -11.05
CA ARG A 30 1.97 12.71 -12.50
C ARG A 30 3.16 12.25 -13.34
N ILE A 31 4.40 12.52 -12.93
CA ILE A 31 5.59 12.04 -13.62
C ILE A 31 5.62 10.52 -13.74
N LYS A 32 5.24 9.78 -12.67
CA LYS A 32 5.17 8.30 -12.69
C LYS A 32 4.13 7.79 -13.69
N ILE A 33 2.97 8.42 -13.77
CA ILE A 33 1.93 8.06 -14.74
C ILE A 33 2.41 8.28 -16.16
N THR A 34 2.99 9.44 -16.47
CA THR A 34 3.54 9.75 -17.80
C THR A 34 4.57 8.71 -18.24
N LYS A 35 5.49 8.28 -17.34
CA LYS A 35 6.46 7.22 -17.65
C LYS A 35 5.79 5.88 -17.94
N LYS A 36 4.75 5.50 -17.18
CA LYS A 36 3.99 4.25 -17.41
C LYS A 36 3.25 4.29 -18.74
N THR A 37 2.59 5.40 -19.05
CA THR A 37 1.91 5.61 -20.35
C THR A 37 2.90 5.52 -21.51
N LYS A 38 4.08 6.12 -21.38
CA LYS A 38 5.15 5.98 -22.40
C LYS A 38 5.51 4.51 -22.61
N LYS A 39 5.75 3.77 -21.54
CA LYS A 39 6.08 2.34 -21.61
C LYS A 39 4.95 1.50 -22.23
N SER A 40 3.67 1.79 -21.94
CA SER A 40 2.56 1.06 -22.56
C SER A 40 2.49 1.28 -24.07
N LYS A 41 2.80 2.50 -24.54
CA LYS A 41 2.94 2.80 -25.98
C LYS A 41 4.09 2.05 -26.63
N GLU A 42 5.27 2.04 -25.99
CA GLU A 42 6.43 1.25 -26.43
C GLU A 42 6.11 -0.24 -26.58
N LEU A 43 5.24 -0.77 -25.71
CA LEU A 43 4.77 -2.16 -25.72
C LEU A 43 3.51 -2.39 -26.59
N LYS A 44 3.01 -1.37 -27.31
CA LYS A 44 1.77 -1.41 -28.11
C LYS A 44 0.52 -1.86 -27.31
N MET A 45 0.47 -1.47 -26.03
CA MET A 45 -0.63 -1.82 -25.11
C MET A 45 -1.44 -0.60 -24.67
N ASP A 46 -1.25 0.55 -25.27
CA ASP A 46 -1.87 1.82 -24.88
C ASP A 46 -3.39 1.86 -25.11
N ASN A 47 -3.90 1.04 -26.01
CA ASN A 47 -5.34 0.83 -26.23
C ASN A 47 -5.99 -0.10 -25.20
N GLN A 48 -5.18 -0.87 -24.41
CA GLN A 48 -5.66 -1.85 -23.44
C GLN A 48 -5.45 -1.39 -22.00
N VAL A 49 -4.53 -0.42 -21.76
CA VAL A 49 -4.11 0.00 -20.43
C VAL A 49 -4.27 1.51 -20.25
N ASN A 50 -5.12 1.89 -19.33
CA ASN A 50 -5.31 3.29 -18.92
C ASN A 50 -4.71 3.53 -17.52
N PHE A 51 -3.96 4.63 -17.36
CA PHE A 51 -3.36 5.06 -16.10
C PHE A 51 -4.00 6.36 -15.62
N GLU A 52 -4.72 6.30 -14.52
CA GLU A 52 -5.38 7.46 -13.94
C GLU A 52 -4.77 7.85 -12.60
N LEU A 53 -4.68 9.16 -12.35
CA LEU A 53 -4.35 9.73 -11.06
C LEU A 53 -5.63 10.12 -10.34
N LEU A 54 -6.24 9.14 -9.67
CA LEU A 54 -7.55 9.27 -9.03
C LEU A 54 -7.48 8.84 -7.57
N ASP A 55 -8.30 9.43 -6.72
CA ASP A 55 -8.58 8.89 -5.40
C ASP A 55 -9.49 7.65 -5.58
N TYR A 56 -9.16 6.54 -4.90
CA TYR A 56 -9.95 5.31 -5.04
C TYR A 56 -11.45 5.51 -4.74
N ARG A 57 -11.78 6.50 -3.90
CA ARG A 57 -13.16 6.85 -3.55
C ARG A 57 -13.95 7.44 -4.71
N GLU A 58 -13.25 8.02 -5.68
CA GLU A 58 -13.83 8.67 -6.87
C GLU A 58 -13.95 7.71 -8.07
N ILE A 59 -13.38 6.50 -8.02
CA ILE A 59 -13.50 5.50 -9.08
C ILE A 59 -14.98 5.24 -9.36
N LYS A 60 -15.37 5.31 -10.62
CA LYS A 60 -16.74 5.05 -11.11
C LYS A 60 -16.76 3.78 -11.96
N GLY A 61 -17.96 3.24 -12.21
CA GLY A 61 -18.13 2.04 -13.02
C GLY A 61 -18.21 0.75 -12.21
N LYS A 62 -18.23 -0.37 -12.93
CA LYS A 62 -18.29 -1.74 -12.41
C LYS A 62 -17.13 -2.54 -12.98
N PHE A 63 -16.51 -3.36 -12.14
CA PHE A 63 -15.30 -4.12 -12.49
C PHE A 63 -15.49 -5.58 -12.11
N GLN A 64 -15.12 -6.48 -13.01
CA GLN A 64 -15.12 -7.92 -12.75
C GLN A 64 -13.89 -8.34 -11.93
N ARG A 65 -12.77 -7.64 -12.09
CA ARG A 65 -11.52 -7.92 -11.37
C ARG A 65 -10.97 -6.64 -10.78
N ILE A 66 -10.73 -6.67 -9.49
CA ILE A 66 -10.17 -5.54 -8.74
C ILE A 66 -8.93 -6.04 -8.01
N VAL A 67 -7.82 -5.31 -8.11
CA VAL A 67 -6.58 -5.64 -7.39
C VAL A 67 -6.10 -4.42 -6.63
N SER A 68 -5.81 -4.60 -5.34
CA SER A 68 -5.20 -3.58 -4.49
C SER A 68 -3.89 -4.12 -3.92
N VAL A 69 -2.77 -3.51 -4.30
CA VAL A 69 -1.43 -3.95 -3.87
C VAL A 69 -0.68 -2.82 -3.18
N GLY A 70 -0.32 -3.01 -1.91
CA GLY A 70 0.52 -2.09 -1.13
C GLY A 70 -0.04 -0.68 -0.95
N ALA A 71 -1.36 -0.52 -1.08
CA ALA A 71 -2.04 0.76 -0.87
C ALA A 71 -2.77 0.80 0.49
N PHE A 72 -3.22 -0.36 0.95
CA PHE A 72 -4.09 -0.50 2.11
C PHE A 72 -3.40 -0.04 3.41
N GLU A 73 -2.11 -0.28 3.54
CA GLU A 73 -1.25 0.13 4.67
C GLU A 73 -1.22 1.64 4.90
N HIS A 74 -1.62 2.42 3.89
CA HIS A 74 -1.61 3.88 3.93
C HIS A 74 -2.97 4.54 4.17
N PHE A 75 -4.05 3.76 4.23
CA PHE A 75 -5.40 4.33 4.39
C PHE A 75 -5.71 4.72 5.83
N GLY A 76 -5.21 3.97 6.80
CA GLY A 76 -5.53 4.12 8.21
C GLY A 76 -6.80 3.36 8.62
N LYS A 77 -6.79 2.77 9.81
CA LYS A 77 -7.87 1.84 10.30
C LYS A 77 -9.28 2.42 10.20
N LYS A 78 -9.45 3.73 10.46
CA LYS A 78 -10.75 4.43 10.38
C LYS A 78 -11.39 4.40 8.99
N PHE A 79 -10.61 4.17 7.93
CA PHE A 79 -11.07 4.14 6.55
C PHE A 79 -11.27 2.73 5.97
N TYR A 80 -10.96 1.66 6.72
CA TYR A 80 -11.09 0.29 6.23
C TYR A 80 -12.53 -0.03 5.79
N LYS A 81 -13.53 0.33 6.62
CA LYS A 81 -14.94 0.17 6.24
C LYS A 81 -15.30 0.95 4.96
N THR A 82 -14.78 2.17 4.80
CA THR A 82 -15.00 3.01 3.59
C THR A 82 -14.39 2.36 2.37
N PHE A 83 -13.19 1.79 2.49
CA PHE A 83 -12.51 1.07 1.41
C PHE A 83 -13.34 -0.15 0.98
N PHE A 84 -13.73 -1.04 1.89
CA PHE A 84 -14.49 -2.23 1.55
C PHE A 84 -15.88 -1.92 1.01
N LYS A 85 -16.57 -0.90 1.55
CA LYS A 85 -17.83 -0.40 0.96
C LYS A 85 -17.63 0.08 -0.49
N LYS A 86 -16.51 0.74 -0.78
CA LYS A 86 -16.19 1.17 -2.13
C LYS A 86 -15.95 -0.02 -3.06
N ILE A 87 -15.15 -0.99 -2.64
CA ILE A 87 -14.92 -2.24 -3.38
C ILE A 87 -16.24 -2.93 -3.67
N TYR A 88 -17.10 -3.13 -2.65
CA TYR A 88 -18.42 -3.71 -2.84
C TYR A 88 -19.25 -2.97 -3.89
N LYS A 89 -19.24 -1.63 -3.85
CA LYS A 89 -20.03 -0.78 -4.75
C LYS A 89 -19.58 -0.89 -6.22
N ILE A 90 -18.26 -0.93 -6.48
CA ILE A 90 -17.70 -0.93 -7.84
C ILE A 90 -17.45 -2.33 -8.42
N MET A 91 -17.56 -3.39 -7.64
CA MET A 91 -17.44 -4.77 -8.08
C MET A 91 -18.76 -5.26 -8.69
N THR A 92 -18.69 -6.03 -9.80
CA THR A 92 -19.84 -6.77 -10.35
C THR A 92 -20.23 -7.93 -9.44
N ASP A 93 -21.39 -8.54 -9.62
CA ASP A 93 -21.83 -9.62 -8.73
C ASP A 93 -20.97 -10.89 -8.88
N GLY A 94 -20.54 -11.25 -10.09
CA GLY A 94 -19.52 -12.28 -10.33
C GLY A 94 -18.08 -11.79 -10.23
N GLY A 95 -17.87 -10.60 -9.66
CA GLY A 95 -16.55 -9.99 -9.53
C GLY A 95 -15.72 -10.56 -8.41
N ILE A 96 -14.41 -10.48 -8.56
CA ILE A 96 -13.41 -10.87 -7.56
C ILE A 96 -12.49 -9.70 -7.27
N CYS A 97 -12.23 -9.44 -5.99
CA CYS A 97 -11.22 -8.48 -5.54
C CYS A 97 -10.08 -9.20 -4.83
N LEU A 98 -8.84 -8.96 -5.25
CA LEU A 98 -7.63 -9.36 -4.53
C LEU A 98 -7.09 -8.17 -3.74
N LEU A 99 -7.06 -8.30 -2.42
CA LEU A 99 -6.35 -7.39 -1.53
C LEU A 99 -5.02 -8.01 -1.14
N HIS A 100 -3.92 -7.43 -1.65
CA HIS A 100 -2.56 -7.77 -1.28
C HIS A 100 -2.01 -6.68 -0.35
N THR A 101 -1.73 -7.02 0.89
CA THR A 101 -1.26 -6.07 1.92
C THR A 101 -0.23 -6.70 2.86
N ILE A 102 0.76 -5.91 3.28
CA ILE A 102 1.60 -6.29 4.41
C ILE A 102 0.72 -6.34 5.66
N GLY A 103 0.90 -7.38 6.45
CA GLY A 103 0.18 -7.59 7.69
C GLY A 103 1.06 -8.14 8.81
N SER A 104 0.47 -8.27 9.99
CA SER A 104 1.08 -8.89 11.16
C SER A 104 0.27 -10.08 11.64
N VAL A 105 0.95 -11.14 12.06
CA VAL A 105 0.31 -12.29 12.73
C VAL A 105 -0.02 -12.01 14.19
N ASN A 106 0.57 -10.96 14.76
CA ASN A 106 0.27 -10.51 16.12
C ASN A 106 -1.08 -9.79 16.20
N PRO A 107 -1.67 -9.67 17.39
CA PRO A 107 -2.81 -8.79 17.63
C PRO A 107 -2.55 -7.35 17.16
N PRO A 108 -3.63 -6.55 16.92
CA PRO A 108 -3.48 -5.16 16.49
C PRO A 108 -2.59 -4.35 17.42
N GLY A 109 -1.56 -3.74 16.85
CA GLY A 109 -0.57 -2.97 17.60
C GLY A 109 -0.03 -1.77 16.81
N PRO A 110 0.81 -0.93 17.45
CA PRO A 110 1.49 0.16 16.79
C PRO A 110 2.63 -0.36 15.90
N ILE A 111 2.92 0.35 14.82
CA ILE A 111 4.13 0.13 14.03
C ILE A 111 5.34 0.63 14.82
N GLN A 112 6.48 -0.03 14.62
CA GLN A 112 7.75 0.36 15.21
C GLN A 112 8.04 1.87 14.95
N PRO A 113 8.43 2.64 15.99
CA PRO A 113 8.58 4.09 15.89
C PRO A 113 9.56 4.57 14.81
N PHE A 114 10.62 3.81 14.55
CA PHE A 114 11.58 4.13 13.48
C PHE A 114 10.89 4.10 12.11
N ILE A 115 10.18 3.02 11.81
CA ILE A 115 9.44 2.86 10.54
C ILE A 115 8.39 3.97 10.39
N GLN A 116 7.62 4.22 11.45
CA GLN A 116 6.57 5.23 11.42
C GLN A 116 7.10 6.66 11.25
N LYS A 117 8.23 7.00 11.90
CA LYS A 117 8.77 8.37 11.84
C LYS A 117 9.60 8.62 10.59
N ARG A 118 10.39 7.64 10.15
CA ARG A 118 11.43 7.84 9.14
C ARG A 118 11.04 7.35 7.74
N ILE A 119 10.31 6.23 7.65
CA ILE A 119 10.05 5.53 6.38
C ILE A 119 8.60 5.75 5.92
N PHE A 120 7.61 5.32 6.72
CA PHE A 120 6.19 5.36 6.36
C PHE A 120 5.35 6.14 7.40
N PRO A 121 5.46 7.48 7.42
CA PRO A 121 4.64 8.29 8.34
C PRO A 121 3.15 8.07 8.13
N GLY A 122 2.46 7.60 9.17
CA GLY A 122 1.04 7.31 9.14
C GLY A 122 0.69 5.95 8.52
N GLY A 123 1.69 5.13 8.18
CA GLY A 123 1.48 3.75 7.76
C GLY A 123 0.92 2.89 8.90
N ILE A 124 0.25 1.80 8.54
CA ILE A 124 -0.31 0.80 9.47
C ILE A 124 -0.01 -0.58 8.89
N VAL A 125 0.36 -1.50 9.75
CA VAL A 125 0.42 -2.93 9.43
C VAL A 125 -0.78 -3.58 10.10
N PRO A 126 -1.82 -3.97 9.34
CA PRO A 126 -3.01 -4.58 9.92
C PRO A 126 -2.73 -6.02 10.36
N SER A 127 -3.35 -6.44 11.45
CA SER A 127 -3.55 -7.85 11.74
C SER A 127 -4.74 -8.40 10.94
N LEU A 128 -4.87 -9.71 10.82
CA LEU A 128 -6.02 -10.31 10.12
C LEU A 128 -7.35 -9.91 10.79
N SER A 129 -7.39 -9.82 12.11
CA SER A 129 -8.56 -9.37 12.87
C SER A 129 -8.96 -7.91 12.58
N ASP A 130 -8.01 -7.04 12.22
CA ASP A 130 -8.30 -5.68 11.76
C ASP A 130 -9.05 -5.66 10.41
N LEU A 131 -8.87 -6.70 9.58
CA LEU A 131 -9.45 -6.80 8.24
C LEU A 131 -10.82 -7.44 8.23
N VAL A 132 -10.99 -8.54 8.98
CA VAL A 132 -12.22 -9.37 8.96
C VAL A 132 -13.45 -8.54 9.33
N LYS A 133 -13.43 -7.86 10.48
CA LYS A 133 -14.56 -7.10 10.98
C LYS A 133 -15.10 -5.99 10.04
N PRO A 134 -14.25 -5.18 9.39
CA PRO A 134 -14.72 -4.24 8.37
C PRO A 134 -15.22 -4.92 7.09
N ILE A 135 -14.69 -6.08 6.69
CA ILE A 135 -15.14 -6.85 5.51
C ILE A 135 -16.56 -7.35 5.74
N GLU A 136 -16.81 -8.07 6.83
CA GLU A 136 -18.12 -8.60 7.21
C GLU A 136 -19.21 -7.52 7.21
N LYS A 137 -18.89 -6.33 7.77
CA LYS A 137 -19.82 -5.19 7.82
C LYS A 137 -20.18 -4.57 6.47
N THR A 138 -19.66 -5.08 5.38
CA THR A 138 -19.91 -4.57 4.03
C THR A 138 -20.60 -5.56 3.11
N GLY A 139 -20.84 -6.79 3.59
CA GLY A 139 -21.43 -7.87 2.81
C GLY A 139 -20.45 -8.54 1.83
N LEU A 140 -19.15 -8.22 1.92
CA LEU A 140 -18.13 -8.97 1.20
C LEU A 140 -17.82 -10.29 1.92
N ILE A 141 -17.56 -11.32 1.14
CA ILE A 141 -17.20 -12.67 1.60
C ILE A 141 -15.71 -12.85 1.35
N ILE A 142 -14.98 -13.35 2.34
CA ILE A 142 -13.59 -13.80 2.15
C ILE A 142 -13.68 -15.22 1.58
N SER A 143 -13.42 -15.36 0.29
CA SER A 143 -13.45 -16.65 -0.41
C SER A 143 -12.12 -17.39 -0.37
N ASP A 144 -11.00 -16.66 -0.13
CA ASP A 144 -9.68 -17.24 0.10
C ASP A 144 -8.81 -16.27 0.90
N CYS A 145 -7.89 -16.81 1.71
CA CYS A 145 -6.91 -16.06 2.46
C CYS A 145 -5.56 -16.80 2.42
N GLU A 146 -4.61 -16.25 1.69
CA GLU A 146 -3.25 -16.76 1.64
C GLU A 146 -2.31 -15.89 2.48
N THR A 147 -1.47 -16.54 3.30
CA THR A 147 -0.46 -15.89 4.11
C THR A 147 0.93 -16.22 3.57
N LEU A 148 1.58 -15.23 2.98
CA LEU A 148 2.94 -15.35 2.44
C LEU A 148 3.95 -14.95 3.52
N ILE A 149 4.58 -15.94 4.17
CA ILE A 149 5.44 -15.71 5.34
C ILE A 149 6.83 -15.20 4.92
N HIS A 150 7.58 -15.94 4.10
CA HIS A 150 8.98 -15.63 3.79
C HIS A 150 9.21 -14.93 2.43
N HIS A 151 8.14 -14.64 1.69
CA HIS A 151 8.28 -14.13 0.31
C HIS A 151 8.88 -12.73 0.27
N TYR A 152 8.48 -11.85 1.19
CA TYR A 152 8.92 -10.46 1.18
C TYR A 152 10.36 -10.29 1.71
N ASP A 153 10.86 -11.22 2.52
CA ASP A 153 12.28 -11.28 2.90
C ASP A 153 13.19 -11.35 1.66
N LYS A 154 12.85 -12.23 0.70
CA LYS A 154 13.60 -12.35 -0.56
C LYS A 154 13.61 -11.04 -1.35
N THR A 155 12.48 -10.34 -1.39
CA THR A 155 12.35 -9.02 -2.04
C THR A 155 13.22 -7.97 -1.37
N LEU A 156 13.19 -7.90 -0.03
CA LEU A 156 13.97 -6.94 0.74
C LEU A 156 15.48 -7.21 0.63
N LYS A 157 15.90 -8.46 0.62
CA LYS A 157 17.30 -8.83 0.36
C LYS A 157 17.76 -8.37 -1.02
N ALA A 158 16.97 -8.67 -2.07
CA ALA A 158 17.28 -8.22 -3.42
C ALA A 158 17.31 -6.69 -3.54
N TRP A 159 16.52 -5.96 -2.75
CA TRP A 159 16.60 -4.50 -2.68
C TRP A 159 17.84 -4.02 -1.93
N LEU A 160 18.21 -4.67 -0.83
CA LEU A 160 19.41 -4.36 -0.07
C LEU A 160 20.66 -4.56 -0.93
N ASP A 161 20.79 -5.68 -1.62
CA ASP A 161 21.91 -5.98 -2.51
C ASP A 161 22.07 -4.92 -3.61
N ARG A 162 20.96 -4.54 -4.26
CA ARG A 162 20.96 -3.47 -5.27
C ARG A 162 21.30 -2.11 -4.67
N PHE A 163 20.84 -1.83 -3.46
CA PHE A 163 21.17 -0.60 -2.76
C PHE A 163 22.65 -0.52 -2.41
N LEU A 164 23.23 -1.59 -1.87
CA LEU A 164 24.64 -1.66 -1.52
C LEU A 164 25.54 -1.45 -2.75
N LYS A 165 25.23 -2.07 -3.89
CA LYS A 165 25.92 -1.84 -5.17
C LYS A 165 25.87 -0.39 -5.66
N ASN A 166 24.87 0.39 -5.24
CA ASN A 166 24.67 1.79 -5.62
C ASN A 166 24.85 2.77 -4.44
N LYS A 167 25.50 2.34 -3.36
CA LYS A 167 25.62 3.07 -2.10
C LYS A 167 26.25 4.46 -2.28
N GLU A 168 27.32 4.57 -3.07
CA GLU A 168 27.99 5.85 -3.31
C GLU A 168 27.12 6.80 -4.15
N LYS A 169 26.36 6.30 -5.12
CA LYS A 169 25.38 7.12 -5.85
C LYS A 169 24.28 7.66 -4.91
N ALA A 170 23.80 6.83 -3.99
CA ALA A 170 22.82 7.25 -3.00
C ALA A 170 23.37 8.31 -2.04
N LYS A 171 24.64 8.19 -1.65
CA LYS A 171 25.35 9.16 -0.80
C LYS A 171 25.55 10.51 -1.45
N LEU A 172 25.82 10.55 -2.77
CA LEU A 172 25.90 11.78 -3.56
C LEU A 172 24.53 12.46 -3.73
N LEU A 173 23.44 11.68 -3.90
CA LEU A 173 22.10 12.23 -4.09
C LEU A 173 21.43 12.72 -2.78
N TYR A 174 21.84 12.19 -1.64
CA TYR A 174 21.28 12.50 -0.33
C TYR A 174 22.38 12.87 0.68
N ASN A 175 22.80 11.94 1.53
CA ASN A 175 23.90 12.07 2.49
C ASN A 175 24.22 10.71 3.16
N LYS A 176 25.28 10.70 3.99
CA LYS A 176 25.67 9.49 4.75
C LYS A 176 24.57 9.01 5.72
N GLU A 177 23.84 9.93 6.36
CA GLU A 177 22.76 9.61 7.31
C GLU A 177 21.61 8.86 6.61
N PHE A 178 21.21 9.32 5.42
CA PHE A 178 20.20 8.64 4.61
C PHE A 178 20.63 7.23 4.24
N VAL A 179 21.87 7.06 3.82
CA VAL A 179 22.40 5.74 3.42
C VAL A 179 22.33 4.75 4.58
N ARG A 180 22.80 5.14 5.77
CA ARG A 180 22.72 4.29 6.99
C ARG A 180 21.27 3.98 7.38
N MET A 181 20.42 4.97 7.33
CA MET A 181 18.99 4.82 7.64
C MET A 181 18.31 3.84 6.70
N TRP A 182 18.60 3.92 5.39
CA TRP A 182 17.97 3.08 4.38
C TRP A 182 18.48 1.63 4.44
N GLU A 183 19.77 1.44 4.66
CA GLU A 183 20.40 0.14 4.89
C GLU A 183 19.79 -0.56 6.13
N PHE A 184 19.69 0.16 7.24
CA PHE A 184 19.04 -0.34 8.46
C PHE A 184 17.57 -0.69 8.23
N TYR A 185 16.81 0.14 7.49
CA TYR A 185 15.42 -0.14 7.14
C TYR A 185 15.29 -1.46 6.39
N LEU A 186 16.05 -1.66 5.32
CA LEU A 186 15.96 -2.87 4.50
C LEU A 186 16.35 -4.12 5.29
N ALA A 187 17.44 -4.05 6.06
CA ALA A 187 17.91 -5.17 6.89
C ALA A 187 16.92 -5.51 8.01
N SER A 188 16.43 -4.51 8.74
CA SER A 188 15.49 -4.72 9.85
C SER A 188 14.14 -5.25 9.40
N CYS A 189 13.60 -4.78 8.25
CA CYS A 189 12.37 -5.30 7.68
C CYS A 189 12.54 -6.73 7.15
N SER A 190 13.68 -7.04 6.50
CA SER A 190 14.01 -8.41 6.08
C SER A 190 14.01 -9.37 7.28
N ALA A 191 14.67 -8.99 8.39
CA ALA A 191 14.67 -9.77 9.62
C ALA A 191 13.24 -9.94 10.22
N ALA A 192 12.40 -8.90 10.15
CA ALA A 192 11.03 -8.97 10.66
C ALA A 192 10.16 -9.95 9.85
N PHE A 193 10.30 -9.98 8.52
CA PHE A 193 9.61 -10.97 7.67
C PHE A 193 10.17 -12.38 7.81
N LYS A 194 11.46 -12.53 8.14
CA LYS A 194 12.07 -13.85 8.24
C LYS A 194 11.86 -14.50 9.61
N PHE A 195 11.94 -13.72 10.69
CA PHE A 195 12.08 -14.25 12.05
C PHE A 195 11.02 -13.75 13.03
N LYS A 196 10.12 -12.84 12.61
CA LYS A 196 9.14 -12.23 13.51
C LYS A 196 7.71 -12.38 12.98
N ASP A 197 7.01 -11.25 12.93
CA ASP A 197 5.56 -11.18 12.86
C ASP A 197 5.02 -10.59 11.55
N LEU A 198 5.90 -10.14 10.65
CA LEU A 198 5.46 -9.58 9.37
C LEU A 198 5.20 -10.66 8.33
N VAL A 199 4.07 -10.53 7.67
CA VAL A 199 3.62 -11.39 6.58
C VAL A 199 3.01 -10.54 5.47
N VAL A 200 2.70 -11.17 4.33
CA VAL A 200 1.83 -10.57 3.34
C VAL A 200 0.54 -11.38 3.29
N TYR A 201 -0.58 -10.71 3.46
CA TYR A 201 -1.90 -11.29 3.25
C TYR A 201 -2.34 -11.06 1.80
N GLN A 202 -2.85 -12.11 1.18
CA GLN A 202 -3.62 -12.07 -0.06
C GLN A 202 -5.03 -12.54 0.23
N LEU A 203 -5.98 -11.59 0.31
CA LEU A 203 -7.39 -11.89 0.57
C LEU A 203 -8.16 -11.79 -0.74
N GLN A 204 -8.82 -12.89 -1.11
CA GLN A 204 -9.78 -12.90 -2.20
C GLN A 204 -11.17 -12.59 -1.66
N LEU A 205 -11.77 -11.54 -2.17
CA LEU A 205 -13.07 -11.04 -1.73
C LEU A 205 -14.07 -11.14 -2.87
N VAL A 206 -15.28 -11.60 -2.56
CA VAL A 206 -16.40 -11.74 -3.50
C VAL A 206 -17.68 -11.20 -2.92
N LYS A 207 -18.71 -10.99 -3.74
CA LYS A 207 -20.06 -10.61 -3.31
C LYS A 207 -21.03 -11.77 -3.25
N SER A 208 -20.77 -12.80 -4.05
CA SER A 208 -21.66 -13.94 -4.24
C SER A 208 -20.92 -15.23 -4.06
N PHE A 209 -21.59 -16.26 -3.56
CA PHE A 209 -21.06 -17.62 -3.46
C PHE A 209 -20.77 -18.27 -4.82
N THR A 210 -21.37 -17.75 -5.91
CA THR A 210 -21.15 -18.24 -7.27
C THR A 210 -20.00 -17.54 -7.99
N ALA A 211 -19.36 -16.54 -7.38
CA ALA A 211 -18.27 -15.76 -8.00
C ALA A 211 -16.91 -16.49 -8.03
N PRO A 212 -16.51 -17.32 -7.07
CA PRO A 212 -15.24 -18.05 -7.14
C PRO A 212 -15.21 -18.99 -8.35
N PRO A 213 -14.09 -19.05 -9.10
CA PRO A 213 -14.00 -19.82 -10.34
C PRO A 213 -13.98 -21.35 -10.12
N SER A 214 -13.69 -21.81 -8.91
CA SER A 214 -13.61 -23.25 -8.57
C SER A 214 -13.75 -23.44 -7.08
N ASN A 215 -14.22 -24.63 -6.68
CA ASN A 215 -14.26 -25.09 -5.28
C ASN A 215 -12.87 -25.52 -4.76
N ARG A 216 -11.87 -25.60 -5.62
CA ARG A 216 -10.49 -25.96 -5.29
C ARG A 216 -9.55 -24.81 -5.63
N ARG A 217 -8.45 -24.67 -4.86
CA ARG A 217 -7.44 -23.63 -5.07
C ARG A 217 -6.55 -23.86 -6.30
N ASN A 218 -6.71 -24.95 -7.04
CA ASN A 218 -5.86 -25.28 -8.18
C ASN A 218 -5.75 -24.15 -9.23
N TYR A 219 -6.82 -23.36 -9.40
CA TYR A 219 -6.82 -22.21 -10.33
C TYR A 219 -5.83 -21.10 -9.96
N ILE A 220 -5.29 -21.12 -8.74
CA ILE A 220 -4.29 -20.12 -8.29
C ILE A 220 -2.88 -20.49 -8.81
N TYR A 221 -2.66 -21.76 -9.13
CA TYR A 221 -1.34 -22.33 -9.46
C TYR A 221 -1.21 -22.77 -10.93
N GLN A 222 -2.17 -22.45 -11.76
CA GLN A 222 -2.17 -22.72 -13.20
C GLN A 222 -1.49 -21.62 -14.02
#